data_f87f1ba59c2fb8ca4a08eca2480112a7
#
_entry.id   f87f1ba59c2fb8ca4a08eca2480112a7
#
_cell.length_a   1.000
_cell.length_b   1.000
_cell.length_c   1.000
_cell.angle_alpha   90.00
_cell.angle_beta   90.00
_cell.angle_gamma   90.00
#
_symmetry.space_group_name_H-M   'P 1'
#
loop_
_entity.id
_entity.type
_entity.pdbx_description
1 polymer ?
#
loop_
_entity_poly.entity_id
_entity_poly.type
_entity_poly.pdbx_seq_one_letter_code
_entity_poly.pdbx_strand_id
1 'polypeptide(L)'
;MKTTPFADLLSDDTDRASAAIDTALASNDARWIRPLLEAYRDRPDDSVRERIGGVLGTLKRSEGSAEYAQALAESAFAACRADLIGFMWSAGFVPETALPDVVEAAVEGDFRCALEAMTWLEQLEGVHDESALLAAILRVRRALEDPAKHEVHPLLQPMLEGLESLERAG
;
A
#
# COMPACT_ATOMS: atom_id res chain seq x y z
N MET A 1 -23.62 5.27 -25.56
CA MET A 1 -22.94 5.90 -24.41
C MET A 1 -21.45 5.54 -24.46
N LYS A 2 -20.57 6.51 -24.48
CA LYS A 2 -19.15 6.22 -24.31
C LYS A 2 -18.96 5.85 -22.84
N THR A 3 -18.83 4.56 -22.54
CA THR A 3 -18.35 4.08 -21.25
C THR A 3 -16.99 4.74 -21.00
N THR A 4 -16.81 5.31 -19.82
CA THR A 4 -15.47 5.80 -19.44
C THR A 4 -14.52 4.61 -19.46
N PRO A 5 -13.28 4.74 -19.95
CA PRO A 5 -12.32 3.63 -20.01
C PRO A 5 -12.14 2.91 -18.65
N PHE A 6 -12.37 3.63 -17.55
CA PHE A 6 -12.29 3.09 -16.19
C PHE A 6 -13.42 2.09 -15.87
N ALA A 7 -14.62 2.28 -16.43
CA ALA A 7 -15.75 1.37 -16.19
C ALA A 7 -15.50 -0.03 -16.75
N ASP A 8 -14.67 -0.16 -17.78
CA ASP A 8 -14.33 -1.44 -18.38
C ASP A 8 -13.44 -2.31 -17.46
N LEU A 9 -12.75 -1.71 -16.50
CA LEU A 9 -12.00 -2.46 -15.47
C LEU A 9 -12.91 -3.35 -14.61
N LEU A 10 -14.16 -2.97 -14.40
CA LEU A 10 -15.17 -3.71 -13.64
C LEU A 10 -16.14 -4.51 -14.52
N SER A 11 -15.86 -4.60 -15.83
CA SER A 11 -16.68 -5.40 -16.74
C SER A 11 -16.59 -6.89 -16.40
N ASP A 12 -17.73 -7.60 -16.44
CA ASP A 12 -17.78 -9.07 -16.35
C ASP A 12 -17.10 -9.74 -17.54
N ASP A 13 -16.97 -9.02 -18.65
CA ASP A 13 -16.21 -9.45 -19.84
C ASP A 13 -14.69 -9.28 -19.56
N THR A 14 -14.00 -10.40 -19.40
CA THR A 14 -12.56 -10.47 -19.11
C THR A 14 -11.72 -9.82 -20.21
N ASP A 15 -12.15 -9.92 -21.48
CA ASP A 15 -11.41 -9.32 -22.61
C ASP A 15 -11.48 -7.79 -22.55
N ARG A 16 -12.65 -7.23 -22.20
CA ARG A 16 -12.82 -5.80 -21.99
C ARG A 16 -12.00 -5.29 -20.80
N ALA A 17 -12.05 -6.01 -19.68
CA ALA A 17 -11.22 -5.68 -18.52
C ALA A 17 -9.73 -5.72 -18.85
N SER A 18 -9.28 -6.74 -19.57
CA SER A 18 -7.89 -6.88 -20.04
C SER A 18 -7.47 -5.73 -20.95
N ALA A 19 -8.30 -5.33 -21.90
CA ALA A 19 -8.03 -4.20 -22.79
C ALA A 19 -7.92 -2.86 -22.02
N ALA A 20 -8.74 -2.68 -20.97
CA ALA A 20 -8.65 -1.51 -20.10
C ALA A 20 -7.35 -1.48 -19.30
N ILE A 21 -6.88 -2.62 -18.80
CA ILE A 21 -5.58 -2.76 -18.11
C ILE A 21 -4.43 -2.42 -19.07
N ASP A 22 -4.45 -2.94 -20.29
CA ASP A 22 -3.43 -2.63 -21.31
C ASP A 22 -3.42 -1.13 -21.65
N THR A 23 -4.59 -0.52 -21.71
CA THR A 23 -4.72 0.93 -21.91
C THR A 23 -4.12 1.72 -20.76
N ALA A 24 -4.37 1.31 -19.53
CA ALA A 24 -3.80 1.92 -18.33
C ALA A 24 -2.27 1.87 -18.35
N LEU A 25 -1.71 0.71 -18.65
CA LEU A 25 -0.27 0.49 -18.74
C LEU A 25 0.36 1.35 -19.86
N ALA A 26 -0.25 1.36 -21.04
CA ALA A 26 0.25 2.11 -22.19
C ALA A 26 0.18 3.63 -21.98
N SER A 27 -0.87 4.13 -21.34
CA SER A 27 -1.04 5.57 -21.07
C SER A 27 -0.06 6.09 -20.02
N ASN A 28 0.34 5.24 -19.07
CA ASN A 28 1.16 5.61 -17.91
C ASN A 28 0.65 6.89 -17.22
N ASP A 29 -0.67 7.00 -17.02
CA ASP A 29 -1.37 8.16 -16.48
C ASP A 29 -1.80 7.86 -15.04
N ALA A 30 -1.43 8.74 -14.10
CA ALA A 30 -1.75 8.60 -12.67
C ALA A 30 -3.25 8.49 -12.40
N ARG A 31 -4.12 9.02 -13.27
CA ARG A 31 -5.58 8.92 -13.14
C ARG A 31 -6.12 7.49 -13.17
N TRP A 32 -5.32 6.52 -13.67
CA TRP A 32 -5.69 5.12 -13.66
C TRP A 32 -5.48 4.45 -12.30
N ILE A 33 -4.66 5.02 -11.41
CA ILE A 33 -4.27 4.38 -10.15
C ILE A 33 -5.49 4.12 -9.29
N ARG A 34 -6.31 5.11 -9.03
CA ARG A 34 -7.51 4.93 -8.19
C ARG A 34 -8.50 3.90 -8.78
N PRO A 35 -8.90 3.96 -10.06
CA PRO A 35 -9.74 2.94 -10.68
C PRO A 35 -9.14 1.53 -10.65
N LEU A 36 -7.82 1.39 -10.82
CA LEU A 36 -7.13 0.10 -10.72
C LEU A 36 -7.15 -0.45 -9.29
N LEU A 37 -6.94 0.38 -8.27
CA LEU A 37 -7.03 -0.02 -6.86
C LEU A 37 -8.44 -0.51 -6.51
N GLU A 38 -9.48 0.19 -6.96
CA GLU A 38 -10.87 -0.20 -6.75
C GLU A 38 -11.20 -1.50 -7.48
N ALA A 39 -10.75 -1.65 -8.72
CA ALA A 39 -10.93 -2.89 -9.47
C ALA A 39 -10.18 -4.06 -8.82
N TYR A 40 -8.97 -3.85 -8.33
CA TYR A 40 -8.22 -4.86 -7.58
C TYR A 40 -8.99 -5.35 -6.34
N ARG A 41 -9.58 -4.43 -5.60
CA ARG A 41 -10.40 -4.75 -4.42
C ARG A 41 -11.68 -5.52 -4.78
N ASP A 42 -12.38 -5.09 -5.83
CA ASP A 42 -13.77 -5.49 -6.07
C ASP A 42 -13.91 -6.67 -7.03
N ARG A 43 -12.90 -6.98 -7.84
CA ARG A 43 -12.98 -8.10 -8.78
C ARG A 43 -12.82 -9.47 -8.10
N PRO A 44 -13.67 -10.45 -8.46
CA PRO A 44 -13.59 -11.81 -7.92
C PRO A 44 -12.55 -12.70 -8.63
N ASP A 45 -12.16 -12.37 -9.86
CA ASP A 45 -11.29 -13.19 -10.70
C ASP A 45 -9.81 -12.92 -10.42
N ASP A 46 -9.12 -13.91 -9.88
CA ASP A 46 -7.71 -13.81 -9.46
C ASP A 46 -6.77 -13.46 -10.62
N SER A 47 -6.99 -14.00 -11.81
CA SER A 47 -6.11 -13.73 -12.96
C SER A 47 -6.11 -12.26 -13.40
N VAL A 48 -7.27 -11.61 -13.38
CA VAL A 48 -7.38 -10.17 -13.69
C VAL A 48 -6.84 -9.33 -12.55
N ARG A 49 -7.10 -9.71 -11.28
CA ARG A 49 -6.52 -9.06 -10.11
C ARG A 49 -5.00 -9.09 -10.13
N GLU A 50 -4.40 -10.25 -10.47
CA GLU A 50 -2.95 -10.39 -10.59
C GLU A 50 -2.36 -9.46 -11.65
N ARG A 51 -3.01 -9.34 -12.82
CA ARG A 51 -2.60 -8.40 -13.86
C ARG A 51 -2.70 -6.94 -13.40
N ILE A 52 -3.79 -6.57 -12.71
CA ILE A 52 -3.95 -5.23 -12.13
C ILE A 52 -2.83 -4.96 -11.13
N GLY A 53 -2.53 -5.90 -10.24
CA GLY A 53 -1.43 -5.79 -9.28
C GLY A 53 -0.08 -5.57 -9.95
N GLY A 54 0.20 -6.30 -11.04
CA GLY A 54 1.41 -6.10 -11.85
C GLY A 54 1.51 -4.69 -12.43
N VAL A 55 0.41 -4.13 -12.92
CA VAL A 55 0.37 -2.74 -13.43
C VAL A 55 0.57 -1.74 -12.29
N LEU A 56 -0.13 -1.91 -11.15
CA LEU A 56 -0.01 -1.03 -9.99
C LEU A 56 1.43 -0.97 -9.46
N GLY A 57 2.14 -2.08 -9.42
CA GLY A 57 3.55 -2.14 -9.00
C GLY A 57 4.54 -1.54 -10.02
N THR A 58 4.11 -1.22 -11.22
CA THR A 58 4.97 -0.71 -12.30
C THR A 58 4.67 0.72 -12.76
N LEU A 59 3.48 1.26 -12.46
CA LEU A 59 3.12 2.65 -12.78
C LEU A 59 3.89 3.61 -11.87
N LYS A 60 5.00 4.15 -12.38
CA LYS A 60 5.92 5.04 -11.64
C LYS A 60 5.57 6.52 -11.82
N ARG A 61 4.32 6.90 -11.62
CA ARG A 61 3.88 8.29 -11.66
C ARG A 61 3.75 8.83 -10.24
N SER A 62 4.66 9.73 -9.87
CA SER A 62 4.73 10.34 -8.53
C SER A 62 3.41 10.97 -8.08
N GLU A 63 2.64 11.53 -9.03
CA GLU A 63 1.31 12.10 -8.77
C GLU A 63 0.31 11.06 -8.24
N GLY A 64 0.54 9.78 -8.50
CA GLY A 64 -0.30 8.68 -8.02
C GLY A 64 -0.01 8.23 -6.59
N SER A 65 1.09 8.66 -6.01
CA SER A 65 1.50 8.26 -4.65
C SER A 65 0.42 8.57 -3.59
N ALA A 66 -0.27 9.71 -3.73
CA ALA A 66 -1.34 10.11 -2.82
C ALA A 66 -2.55 9.16 -2.87
N GLU A 67 -2.86 8.59 -4.02
CA GLU A 67 -3.98 7.64 -4.18
C GLU A 67 -3.77 6.36 -3.37
N TYR A 68 -2.53 5.85 -3.34
CA TYR A 68 -2.17 4.69 -2.51
C TYR A 68 -2.30 5.00 -1.02
N ALA A 69 -1.76 6.12 -0.56
CA ALA A 69 -1.84 6.54 0.83
C ALA A 69 -3.29 6.71 1.27
N GLN A 70 -4.12 7.34 0.45
CA GLN A 70 -5.55 7.51 0.72
C GLN A 70 -6.27 6.15 0.79
N ALA A 71 -6.05 5.26 -0.18
CA ALA A 71 -6.67 3.93 -0.19
C ALA A 71 -6.27 3.11 1.05
N LEU A 72 -5.00 3.20 1.47
CA LEU A 72 -4.50 2.49 2.66
C LEU A 72 -5.24 2.92 3.94
N ALA A 73 -5.59 4.20 4.05
CA ALA A 73 -6.34 4.76 5.19
C ALA A 73 -7.83 4.35 5.17
N GLU A 74 -8.38 3.98 4.01
CA GLU A 74 -9.80 3.66 3.87
C GLU A 74 -10.11 2.23 4.38
N SER A 75 -11.15 2.11 5.21
CA SER A 75 -11.62 0.80 5.72
C SER A 75 -12.05 -0.17 4.61
N ALA A 76 -12.51 0.35 3.48
CA ALA A 76 -12.90 -0.44 2.31
C ALA A 76 -11.73 -1.28 1.75
N PHE A 77 -10.48 -0.87 1.98
CA PHE A 77 -9.29 -1.58 1.53
C PHE A 77 -8.62 -2.42 2.64
N ALA A 78 -9.28 -2.60 3.79
CA ALA A 78 -8.67 -3.32 4.93
C ALA A 78 -8.15 -4.72 4.56
N ALA A 79 -8.88 -5.46 3.73
CA ALA A 79 -8.49 -6.79 3.26
C ALA A 79 -7.31 -6.79 2.24
N CYS A 80 -6.98 -5.63 1.67
CA CYS A 80 -5.94 -5.48 0.64
C CYS A 80 -4.71 -4.70 1.13
N ARG A 81 -4.61 -4.38 2.42
CA ARG A 81 -3.54 -3.51 2.95
C ARG A 81 -2.14 -4.02 2.64
N ALA A 82 -1.89 -5.33 2.81
CA ALA A 82 -0.61 -5.92 2.45
C ALA A 82 -0.28 -5.71 0.97
N ASP A 83 -1.24 -5.95 0.09
CA ASP A 83 -1.07 -5.77 -1.36
C ASP A 83 -0.81 -4.30 -1.71
N LEU A 84 -1.57 -3.36 -1.11
CA LEU A 84 -1.39 -1.93 -1.35
C LEU A 84 0.02 -1.47 -0.95
N ILE A 85 0.49 -1.86 0.23
CA ILE A 85 1.84 -1.53 0.69
C ILE A 85 2.89 -2.13 -0.26
N GLY A 86 2.69 -3.38 -0.69
CA GLY A 86 3.53 -4.05 -1.66
C GLY A 86 3.60 -3.31 -3.01
N PHE A 87 2.46 -2.83 -3.52
CA PHE A 87 2.43 -2.02 -4.76
C PHE A 87 3.14 -0.68 -4.59
N MET A 88 2.96 -0.02 -3.43
CA MET A 88 3.61 1.26 -3.14
C MET A 88 5.13 1.15 -3.24
N TRP A 89 5.75 0.27 -2.46
CA TRP A 89 7.21 0.17 -2.48
C TRP A 89 7.74 -0.40 -3.80
N SER A 90 7.02 -1.31 -4.47
CA SER A 90 7.40 -1.82 -5.80
C SER A 90 7.38 -0.73 -6.87
N ALA A 91 6.42 0.19 -6.81
CA ALA A 91 6.36 1.36 -7.69
C ALA A 91 7.36 2.46 -7.30
N GLY A 92 8.01 2.35 -6.15
CA GLY A 92 8.94 3.35 -5.62
C GLY A 92 8.24 4.50 -4.90
N PHE A 93 7.01 4.29 -4.40
CA PHE A 93 6.24 5.28 -3.65
C PHE A 93 6.36 5.05 -2.15
N VAL A 94 7.10 5.93 -1.49
CA VAL A 94 7.31 5.90 -0.03
C VAL A 94 6.97 7.27 0.56
N PRO A 95 5.69 7.73 0.44
CA PRO A 95 5.29 9.01 1.01
C PRO A 95 5.27 8.93 2.54
N GLU A 96 5.98 9.83 3.22
CA GLU A 96 6.01 9.84 4.69
C GLU A 96 4.62 9.99 5.32
N THR A 97 3.68 10.61 4.60
CA THR A 97 2.28 10.76 5.03
C THR A 97 1.55 9.43 5.20
N ALA A 98 2.04 8.34 4.59
CA ALA A 98 1.48 7.00 4.75
C ALA A 98 2.01 6.28 6.01
N LEU A 99 3.03 6.81 6.68
CA LEU A 99 3.66 6.16 7.83
C LEU A 99 2.67 5.69 8.92
N PRO A 100 1.69 6.51 9.36
CA PRO A 100 0.73 6.07 10.38
C PRO A 100 -0.09 4.85 9.93
N ASP A 101 -0.56 4.84 8.69
CA ASP A 101 -1.40 3.76 8.16
C ASP A 101 -0.58 2.50 7.86
N VAL A 102 0.67 2.63 7.41
CA VAL A 102 1.60 1.51 7.23
C VAL A 102 1.91 0.84 8.57
N VAL A 103 2.20 1.62 9.60
CA VAL A 103 2.45 1.10 10.95
C VAL A 103 1.18 0.44 11.52
N GLU A 104 0.02 1.05 11.33
CA GLU A 104 -1.25 0.46 11.76
C GLU A 104 -1.52 -0.88 11.06
N ALA A 105 -1.25 -0.97 9.76
CA ALA A 105 -1.37 -2.22 9.00
C ALA A 105 -0.41 -3.31 9.54
N ALA A 106 0.81 -2.95 9.91
CA ALA A 106 1.79 -3.88 10.49
C ALA A 106 1.35 -4.41 11.85
N VAL A 107 0.79 -3.54 12.68
CA VAL A 107 0.43 -3.85 14.08
C VAL A 107 -0.90 -4.61 14.17
N GLU A 108 -1.89 -4.24 13.37
CA GLU A 108 -3.23 -4.83 13.40
C GLU A 108 -3.45 -5.92 12.36
N GLY A 109 -2.60 -6.01 11.35
CA GLY A 109 -2.66 -7.01 10.29
C GLY A 109 -1.98 -8.32 10.66
N ASP A 110 -1.84 -9.17 9.65
CA ASP A 110 -1.14 -10.45 9.75
C ASP A 110 0.38 -10.29 9.50
N PHE A 111 1.10 -11.41 9.53
CA PHE A 111 2.53 -11.46 9.26
C PHE A 111 2.89 -10.85 7.89
N ARG A 112 2.04 -11.05 6.87
CA ARG A 112 2.27 -10.47 5.54
C ARG A 112 2.16 -8.95 5.55
N CYS A 113 1.16 -8.39 6.24
CA CYS A 113 1.06 -6.94 6.41
C CYS A 113 2.31 -6.36 7.08
N ALA A 114 2.80 -7.00 8.14
CA ALA A 114 4.00 -6.57 8.84
C ALA A 114 5.26 -6.67 7.97
N LEU A 115 5.38 -7.71 7.14
CA LEU A 115 6.50 -7.89 6.22
C LEU A 115 6.53 -6.81 5.13
N GLU A 116 5.39 -6.54 4.49
CA GLU A 116 5.29 -5.50 3.47
C GLU A 116 5.56 -4.10 4.06
N ALA A 117 5.04 -3.84 5.26
CA ALA A 117 5.28 -2.60 5.99
C ALA A 117 6.77 -2.41 6.33
N MET A 118 7.45 -3.48 6.76
CA MET A 118 8.88 -3.45 7.04
C MET A 118 9.68 -3.12 5.78
N THR A 119 9.37 -3.77 4.65
CA THR A 119 10.02 -3.52 3.36
C THR A 119 9.80 -2.07 2.89
N TRP A 120 8.58 -1.54 3.08
CA TRP A 120 8.28 -0.15 2.79
C TRP A 120 9.09 0.81 3.66
N LEU A 121 9.18 0.54 4.98
CA LEU A 121 9.91 1.36 5.93
C LEU A 121 11.41 1.42 5.63
N GLU A 122 12.00 0.31 5.18
CA GLU A 122 13.43 0.25 4.79
C GLU A 122 13.78 1.21 3.64
N GLN A 123 12.80 1.64 2.86
CA GLN A 123 12.98 2.60 1.76
C GLN A 123 12.69 4.04 2.18
N LEU A 124 12.24 4.28 3.41
CA LEU A 124 11.95 5.61 3.92
C LEU A 124 13.25 6.31 4.31
N GLU A 125 13.59 7.38 3.61
CA GLU A 125 14.85 8.10 3.80
C GLU A 125 14.82 9.06 5.01
N GLY A 126 13.63 9.51 5.42
CA GLY A 126 13.44 10.42 6.54
C GLY A 126 11.97 10.73 6.79
N VAL A 127 11.67 11.33 7.91
CA VAL A 127 10.33 11.80 8.31
C VAL A 127 10.46 13.21 8.83
N HIS A 128 9.76 14.15 8.19
CA HIS A 128 9.75 15.56 8.59
C HIS A 128 8.71 15.84 9.70
N ASP A 129 7.65 15.02 9.76
CA ASP A 129 6.65 15.10 10.82
C ASP A 129 7.11 14.28 12.04
N GLU A 130 7.81 14.96 12.96
CA GLU A 130 8.31 14.36 14.21
C GLU A 130 7.17 13.78 15.07
N SER A 131 5.99 14.41 15.05
CA SER A 131 4.83 13.91 15.80
C SER A 131 4.34 12.58 15.25
N ALA A 132 4.27 12.44 13.92
CA ALA A 132 3.89 11.19 13.26
C ALA A 132 4.93 10.08 13.54
N LEU A 133 6.21 10.42 13.49
CA LEU A 133 7.29 9.48 13.80
C LEU A 133 7.23 8.98 15.25
N LEU A 134 7.08 9.90 16.21
CA LEU A 134 6.95 9.54 17.62
C LEU A 134 5.71 8.68 17.88
N ALA A 135 4.58 9.02 17.27
CA ALA A 135 3.36 8.23 17.39
C ALA A 135 3.54 6.80 16.83
N ALA A 136 4.26 6.66 15.70
CA ALA A 136 4.60 5.38 15.10
C ALA A 136 5.48 4.53 16.06
N ILE A 137 6.54 5.12 16.63
CA ILE A 137 7.41 4.47 17.62
C ILE A 137 6.59 3.96 18.81
N LEU A 138 5.76 4.82 19.39
CA LEU A 138 4.93 4.45 20.54
C LEU A 138 3.92 3.35 20.20
N ARG A 139 3.37 3.38 18.99
CA ARG A 139 2.41 2.37 18.51
C ARG A 139 3.06 1.00 18.40
N VAL A 140 4.27 0.92 17.83
CA VAL A 140 5.03 -0.33 17.70
C VAL A 140 5.48 -0.85 19.07
N ARG A 141 5.97 0.02 19.95
CA ARG A 141 6.35 -0.39 21.34
C ARG A 141 5.18 -1.03 22.08
N ARG A 142 4.00 -0.43 22.03
CA ARG A 142 2.79 -1.01 22.66
C ARG A 142 2.42 -2.36 22.08
N ALA A 143 2.57 -2.54 20.77
CA ALA A 143 2.30 -3.81 20.12
C ALA A 143 3.29 -4.90 20.52
N LEU A 144 4.57 -4.56 20.75
CA LEU A 144 5.58 -5.49 21.26
C LEU A 144 5.33 -5.92 22.71
N GLU A 145 4.61 -5.11 23.50
CA GLU A 145 4.20 -5.46 24.86
C GLU A 145 2.93 -6.33 24.89
N ASP A 146 2.19 -6.43 23.79
CA ASP A 146 0.95 -7.19 23.68
C ASP A 146 1.20 -8.66 23.28
N PRO A 147 0.99 -9.64 24.19
CA PRO A 147 1.19 -11.06 23.87
C PRO A 147 0.28 -11.57 22.75
N ALA A 148 -0.87 -10.93 22.52
CA ALA A 148 -1.78 -11.32 21.45
C ALA A 148 -1.20 -11.07 20.05
N LYS A 149 -0.17 -10.24 19.96
CA LYS A 149 0.50 -9.87 18.70
C LYS A 149 1.84 -10.59 18.48
N HIS A 150 2.10 -11.68 19.22
CA HIS A 150 3.39 -12.38 19.18
C HIS A 150 3.82 -12.85 17.79
N GLU A 151 2.89 -13.16 16.89
CA GLU A 151 3.18 -13.60 15.52
C GLU A 151 3.92 -12.56 14.69
N VAL A 152 3.65 -11.28 14.93
CA VAL A 152 4.28 -10.16 14.20
C VAL A 152 5.48 -9.55 14.95
N HIS A 153 5.71 -9.90 16.21
CA HIS A 153 6.85 -9.40 17.01
C HIS A 153 8.21 -9.51 16.29
N PRO A 154 8.54 -10.61 15.57
CA PRO A 154 9.83 -10.71 14.87
C PRO A 154 10.04 -9.65 13.81
N LEU A 155 8.97 -9.07 13.25
CA LEU A 155 9.02 -7.99 12.27
C LEU A 155 8.87 -6.60 12.93
N LEU A 156 8.11 -6.51 14.02
CA LEU A 156 7.91 -5.27 14.75
C LEU A 156 9.19 -4.80 15.47
N GLN A 157 10.03 -5.74 15.94
CA GLN A 157 11.27 -5.39 16.61
C GLN A 157 12.25 -4.64 15.69
N PRO A 158 12.63 -5.15 14.49
CA PRO A 158 13.46 -4.40 13.57
C PRO A 158 12.77 -3.15 13.01
N MET A 159 11.43 -3.14 12.90
CA MET A 159 10.68 -1.95 12.53
C MET A 159 10.86 -0.83 13.56
N LEU A 160 10.79 -1.15 14.85
CA LEU A 160 11.04 -0.19 15.93
C LEU A 160 12.45 0.39 15.84
N GLU A 161 13.45 -0.47 15.65
CA GLU A 161 14.86 -0.04 15.51
C GLU A 161 15.04 0.89 14.31
N GLY A 162 14.37 0.63 13.19
CA GLY A 162 14.36 1.49 12.01
C GLY A 162 13.73 2.86 12.28
N LEU A 163 12.57 2.90 12.92
CA LEU A 163 11.89 4.14 13.30
C LEU A 163 12.73 4.98 14.26
N GLU A 164 13.32 4.36 15.28
CA GLU A 164 14.22 5.05 16.24
C GLU A 164 15.50 5.54 15.58
N SER A 165 15.97 4.87 14.52
CA SER A 165 17.10 5.33 13.72
C SER A 165 16.76 6.60 12.93
N LEU A 166 15.56 6.67 12.36
CA LEU A 166 15.08 7.87 11.67
C LEU A 166 14.93 9.06 12.63
N GLU A 167 14.44 8.82 13.86
CA GLU A 167 14.35 9.86 14.91
C GLU A 167 15.72 10.44 15.26
N ARG A 168 16.75 9.61 15.34
CA ARG A 168 18.12 10.06 15.67
C ARG A 168 18.83 10.79 14.53
N ALA A 169 18.38 10.59 13.29
CA ALA A 169 18.97 11.19 12.10
C ALA A 169 18.42 12.58 11.77
N GLY A 170 17.25 12.94 12.29
CA GLY A 170 16.59 14.24 12.12
C GLY A 170 17.01 15.23 13.19
#